data_a66ea0e148af2b97ce5288d3f0b78712
#
_entry.id   a66ea0e148af2b97ce5288d3f0b78712
#
_cell.length_a   1.000
_cell.length_b   1.000
_cell.length_c   1.000
_cell.angle_alpha   90.00
_cell.angle_beta   90.00
_cell.angle_gamma   90.00
#
_symmetry.space_group_name_H-M   'P 1'
#
loop_
_entity.id
_entity.type
_entity.pdbx_description
1 polymer ?
#
loop_
_entity_poly.entity_id
_entity_poly.type
_entity_poly.pdbx_seq_one_letter_code
_entity_poly.pdbx_strand_id
1 'polypeptide(L)'
;MSLFSELRRRNVIKVALLYAVASLLSLWIVNHAVSGGVLPVWASEFMLLLVTIGFPVALIFAWVYEITPQGLKKGVDVDQTQSIVYKTGQKLNAAVAVLAVLGVAALVGEKLLPEFELIRPEAVEEIPLRPIYNSSEAAGVPKEITSYTMANGLRIIVWPDHDIPNIVMYNFVRAGSRNEYPGITGLSHFFEHMMFNGTSKLKPGEFDRVMEAAGGANNAYTSNDLTVYQDWFPRSALKTILELEADRLQNLDIDPDVVESERGVVYSERRLRVDNDNEGRLYEQMLATAFVAHPYQFPVIGWPSDIEGWTQEDLESYFKTYYAPNNCTMVFAGAVSPEEIFLLAEQYFAPIPRQQPPPPVRTIEPEQAGERRLVIETEAQAPLLHLAFHAGRASDPETRQMKLLLHILTDGNSSRLHRLLVEEEQIALSVGSIQMEGFDPGLVYFYLTLPPGADIDAVEARVLEELARVAVEGVTRAELGKARNIVLADFWREIATINGKASALGNFEVFTGSYENLFSLPEDVNAVTAAQLRAVAAKVFRPNNMTVGVLRAPVDSRPAAK
;
A
#
# COMPACT_ATOMS: atom_id res chain seq x y z
N MET A 1 -6.13 -66.28 -23.65
CA MET A 1 -6.10 -65.03 -24.50
C MET A 1 -4.70 -64.45 -24.36
N SER A 2 -4.13 -63.91 -25.47
CA SER A 2 -2.82 -63.26 -25.37
C SER A 2 -2.91 -61.96 -24.58
N LEU A 3 -1.86 -61.59 -23.85
CA LEU A 3 -1.77 -60.36 -23.09
C LEU A 3 -2.18 -59.12 -23.94
N PHE A 4 -1.81 -59.15 -25.22
CA PHE A 4 -2.09 -58.06 -26.16
C PHE A 4 -3.59 -57.94 -26.48
N SER A 5 -4.33 -59.06 -26.55
CA SER A 5 -5.79 -59.04 -26.77
C SER A 5 -6.53 -58.47 -25.55
N GLU A 6 -6.00 -58.69 -24.37
CA GLU A 6 -6.58 -58.17 -23.10
C GLU A 6 -6.31 -56.68 -22.94
N LEU A 7 -5.09 -56.19 -23.24
CA LEU A 7 -4.75 -54.77 -23.26
C LEU A 7 -5.63 -53.96 -24.26
N ARG A 8 -5.91 -54.55 -25.43
CA ARG A 8 -6.79 -53.92 -26.44
C ARG A 8 -8.25 -53.94 -25.99
N ARG A 9 -8.69 -55.00 -25.35
CA ARG A 9 -10.04 -55.14 -24.82
C ARG A 9 -10.35 -54.11 -23.74
N ARG A 10 -9.41 -53.86 -22.83
CA ARG A 10 -9.57 -52.92 -21.69
C ARG A 10 -9.23 -51.45 -22.07
N ASN A 11 -9.03 -51.15 -23.36
CA ASN A 11 -8.66 -49.80 -23.85
C ASN A 11 -7.34 -49.25 -23.28
N VAL A 12 -6.48 -50.05 -22.64
CA VAL A 12 -5.22 -49.58 -22.02
C VAL A 12 -4.33 -48.88 -23.04
N ILE A 13 -4.25 -49.43 -24.28
CA ILE A 13 -3.48 -48.83 -25.38
C ILE A 13 -4.02 -47.43 -25.75
N LYS A 14 -5.35 -47.25 -25.72
CA LYS A 14 -5.96 -45.96 -26.05
C LYS A 14 -5.74 -44.93 -24.92
N VAL A 15 -5.80 -45.38 -23.65
CA VAL A 15 -5.46 -44.54 -22.49
C VAL A 15 -4.00 -44.13 -22.54
N ALA A 16 -3.08 -45.05 -22.86
CA ALA A 16 -1.66 -44.73 -23.04
C ALA A 16 -1.45 -43.65 -24.14
N LEU A 17 -2.12 -43.80 -25.26
CA LEU A 17 -2.01 -42.85 -26.36
C LEU A 17 -2.59 -41.47 -25.98
N LEU A 18 -3.76 -41.45 -25.34
CA LEU A 18 -4.39 -40.23 -24.86
C LEU A 18 -3.52 -39.51 -23.86
N TYR A 19 -2.96 -40.25 -22.89
CA TYR A 19 -2.04 -39.72 -21.90
C TYR A 19 -0.79 -39.12 -22.54
N ALA A 20 -0.16 -39.82 -23.48
CA ALA A 20 1.01 -39.35 -24.18
C ALA A 20 0.76 -38.03 -24.95
N VAL A 21 -0.35 -37.95 -25.70
CA VAL A 21 -0.72 -36.73 -26.44
C VAL A 21 -1.00 -35.57 -25.48
N ALA A 22 -1.78 -35.82 -24.42
CA ALA A 22 -2.08 -34.79 -23.40
C ALA A 22 -0.79 -34.31 -22.69
N SER A 23 0.12 -35.25 -22.37
CA SER A 23 1.40 -34.93 -21.73
C SER A 23 2.31 -34.08 -22.61
N LEU A 24 2.42 -34.42 -23.89
CA LEU A 24 3.20 -33.64 -24.86
C LEU A 24 2.65 -32.21 -25.00
N LEU A 25 1.34 -32.07 -25.06
CA LEU A 25 0.69 -30.76 -25.13
C LEU A 25 0.93 -29.95 -23.84
N SER A 26 0.80 -30.59 -22.69
CA SER A 26 1.06 -29.92 -21.39
C SER A 26 2.51 -29.50 -21.23
N LEU A 27 3.45 -30.33 -21.62
CA LEU A 27 4.89 -29.99 -21.61
C LEU A 27 5.19 -28.85 -22.59
N TRP A 28 4.58 -28.86 -23.76
CA TRP A 28 4.74 -27.77 -24.72
C TRP A 28 4.20 -26.45 -24.18
N ILE A 29 3.00 -26.43 -23.57
CA ILE A 29 2.40 -25.23 -22.94
C ILE A 29 3.31 -24.71 -21.82
N VAL A 30 3.77 -25.58 -20.91
CA VAL A 30 4.63 -25.18 -19.80
C VAL A 30 5.98 -24.66 -20.29
N ASN A 31 6.61 -25.33 -21.25
CA ASN A 31 7.88 -24.87 -21.82
C ASN A 31 7.72 -23.52 -22.54
N HIS A 32 6.62 -23.32 -23.23
CA HIS A 32 6.33 -22.03 -23.85
C HIS A 32 6.10 -20.92 -22.82
N ALA A 33 5.39 -21.22 -21.74
CA ALA A 33 5.19 -20.29 -20.61
C ALA A 33 6.50 -19.99 -19.84
N VAL A 34 7.41 -20.96 -19.74
CA VAL A 34 8.75 -20.76 -19.15
C VAL A 34 9.63 -19.91 -20.07
N SER A 35 9.63 -20.19 -21.39
CA SER A 35 10.41 -19.40 -22.35
C SER A 35 9.87 -17.97 -22.51
N GLY A 36 8.57 -17.77 -22.30
CA GLY A 36 7.91 -16.46 -22.24
C GLY A 36 8.03 -15.73 -20.88
N GLY A 37 8.73 -16.33 -19.90
CA GLY A 37 8.91 -15.73 -18.58
C GLY A 37 7.68 -15.77 -17.65
N VAL A 38 6.59 -16.44 -18.07
CA VAL A 38 5.34 -16.57 -17.28
C VAL A 38 5.49 -17.56 -16.12
N LEU A 39 6.32 -18.60 -16.31
CA LEU A 39 6.59 -19.61 -15.31
C LEU A 39 8.09 -19.70 -14.98
N PRO A 40 8.46 -20.04 -13.75
CA PRO A 40 9.86 -20.21 -13.37
C PRO A 40 10.46 -21.47 -14.05
N VAL A 41 11.78 -21.47 -14.28
CA VAL A 41 12.52 -22.53 -15.03
C VAL A 41 12.25 -23.94 -14.48
N TRP A 42 12.12 -24.09 -13.15
CA TRP A 42 11.84 -25.38 -12.51
C TRP A 42 10.46 -25.98 -12.87
N ALA A 43 9.53 -25.18 -13.39
CA ALA A 43 8.17 -25.63 -13.75
C ALA A 43 8.19 -26.68 -14.85
N SER A 44 9.13 -26.59 -15.83
CA SER A 44 9.30 -27.58 -16.89
C SER A 44 9.77 -28.93 -16.35
N GLU A 45 10.72 -28.93 -15.42
CA GLU A 45 11.25 -30.15 -14.78
C GLU A 45 10.18 -30.79 -13.89
N PHE A 46 9.44 -29.98 -13.15
CA PHE A 46 8.34 -30.43 -12.30
C PHE A 46 7.20 -31.06 -13.14
N MET A 47 6.82 -30.43 -14.25
CA MET A 47 5.84 -31.00 -15.17
C MET A 47 6.30 -32.32 -15.78
N LEU A 48 7.57 -32.41 -16.17
CA LEU A 48 8.16 -33.66 -16.68
C LEU A 48 8.10 -34.77 -15.63
N LEU A 49 8.37 -34.46 -14.38
CA LEU A 49 8.29 -35.40 -13.25
C LEU A 49 6.85 -35.89 -13.06
N LEU A 50 5.86 -34.99 -13.06
CA LEU A 50 4.45 -35.32 -12.93
C LEU A 50 3.94 -36.23 -14.07
N VAL A 51 4.32 -35.93 -15.29
CA VAL A 51 3.99 -36.72 -16.47
C VAL A 51 4.63 -38.12 -16.37
N THR A 52 5.89 -38.19 -15.96
CA THR A 52 6.61 -39.47 -15.85
C THR A 52 6.01 -40.38 -14.78
N ILE A 53 5.66 -39.83 -13.61
CA ILE A 53 5.05 -40.59 -12.53
C ILE A 53 3.57 -40.94 -12.83
N GLY A 54 2.85 -40.03 -13.44
CA GLY A 54 1.44 -40.22 -13.76
C GLY A 54 1.18 -41.27 -14.83
N PHE A 55 2.12 -41.51 -15.75
CA PHE A 55 1.95 -42.48 -16.84
C PHE A 55 1.70 -43.91 -16.34
N PRO A 56 2.57 -44.53 -15.50
CA PRO A 56 2.32 -45.87 -14.98
C PRO A 56 1.05 -45.92 -14.13
N VAL A 57 0.74 -44.88 -13.37
CA VAL A 57 -0.50 -44.81 -12.57
C VAL A 57 -1.73 -44.85 -13.48
N ALA A 58 -1.74 -44.10 -14.57
CA ALA A 58 -2.83 -44.10 -15.54
C ALA A 58 -3.01 -45.48 -16.22
N LEU A 59 -1.93 -46.18 -16.53
CA LEU A 59 -1.97 -47.52 -17.11
C LEU A 59 -2.50 -48.56 -16.13
N ILE A 60 -2.03 -48.53 -14.89
CA ILE A 60 -2.53 -49.41 -13.80
C ILE A 60 -4.02 -49.18 -13.61
N PHE A 61 -4.45 -47.92 -13.55
CA PHE A 61 -5.85 -47.58 -13.37
C PHE A 61 -6.72 -48.11 -14.53
N ALA A 62 -6.27 -47.93 -15.79
CA ALA A 62 -6.96 -48.44 -16.96
C ALA A 62 -7.00 -49.99 -17.02
N TRP A 63 -6.00 -50.65 -16.42
CA TRP A 63 -5.96 -52.09 -16.34
C TRP A 63 -6.90 -52.66 -15.25
N VAL A 64 -6.99 -52.00 -14.09
CA VAL A 64 -7.72 -52.48 -12.88
C VAL A 64 -9.20 -52.15 -12.97
N TYR A 65 -9.54 -50.95 -13.49
CA TYR A 65 -10.92 -50.42 -13.48
C TYR A 65 -11.54 -50.33 -14.87
N GLU A 66 -12.84 -50.55 -14.93
CA GLU A 66 -13.67 -50.44 -16.12
C GLU A 66 -14.87 -49.52 -15.87
N ILE A 67 -15.19 -48.62 -16.80
CA ILE A 67 -16.35 -47.74 -16.70
C ILE A 67 -17.60 -48.48 -17.16
N THR A 68 -18.58 -48.58 -16.28
CA THR A 68 -19.90 -49.19 -16.53
C THR A 68 -21.01 -48.14 -16.47
N PRO A 69 -22.22 -48.40 -16.93
CA PRO A 69 -23.38 -47.51 -16.74
C PRO A 69 -23.68 -47.18 -15.28
N GLN A 70 -23.21 -47.98 -14.35
CA GLN A 70 -23.41 -47.84 -12.88
C GLN A 70 -22.20 -47.24 -12.19
N GLY A 71 -21.19 -46.77 -12.91
CA GLY A 71 -19.95 -46.15 -12.39
C GLY A 71 -18.70 -47.01 -12.62
N LEU A 72 -17.63 -46.65 -11.89
CA LEU A 72 -16.33 -47.35 -11.91
C LEU A 72 -16.42 -48.67 -11.13
N LYS A 73 -16.12 -49.80 -11.79
CA LYS A 73 -16.04 -51.14 -11.17
C LYS A 73 -14.69 -51.78 -11.48
N LYS A 74 -14.23 -52.69 -10.59
CA LYS A 74 -13.04 -53.49 -10.90
C LYS A 74 -13.34 -54.41 -12.06
N GLY A 75 -12.43 -54.51 -13.05
CA GLY A 75 -12.65 -55.27 -14.26
C GLY A 75 -12.92 -56.79 -14.06
N VAL A 76 -12.62 -57.32 -12.87
CA VAL A 76 -12.96 -58.71 -12.44
C VAL A 76 -14.46 -58.87 -12.12
N ASP A 77 -15.13 -57.80 -11.73
CA ASP A 77 -16.51 -57.80 -11.23
C ASP A 77 -17.53 -57.36 -12.31
N VAL A 78 -17.07 -57.13 -13.56
CA VAL A 78 -17.94 -56.65 -14.67
C VAL A 78 -18.47 -57.80 -15.48
N ASP A 79 -19.81 -57.93 -15.59
CA ASP A 79 -20.48 -58.84 -16.49
C ASP A 79 -20.21 -58.42 -17.94
N GLN A 80 -19.66 -59.31 -18.75
CA GLN A 80 -19.22 -59.05 -20.12
C GLN A 80 -20.37 -58.59 -21.04
N THR A 81 -21.62 -58.92 -20.71
CA THR A 81 -22.80 -58.52 -21.47
C THR A 81 -23.22 -57.07 -21.23
N GLN A 82 -22.73 -56.43 -20.14
CA GLN A 82 -23.05 -55.05 -19.73
C GLN A 82 -21.88 -54.07 -19.95
N SER A 83 -20.76 -54.51 -20.45
CA SER A 83 -19.58 -53.66 -20.66
C SER A 83 -19.80 -52.64 -21.78
N ILE A 84 -19.54 -51.33 -21.49
CA ILE A 84 -19.58 -50.22 -22.47
C ILE A 84 -18.20 -49.87 -23.04
N VAL A 85 -17.23 -50.79 -22.91
CA VAL A 85 -15.84 -50.58 -23.35
C VAL A 85 -15.76 -50.11 -24.80
N TYR A 86 -16.62 -50.58 -25.71
CA TYR A 86 -16.67 -50.10 -27.08
C TYR A 86 -17.06 -48.62 -27.20
N LYS A 87 -18.10 -48.19 -26.46
CA LYS A 87 -18.52 -46.76 -26.42
C LYS A 87 -17.47 -45.88 -25.75
N THR A 88 -16.83 -46.34 -24.69
CA THR A 88 -15.70 -45.65 -24.03
C THR A 88 -14.51 -45.54 -24.98
N GLY A 89 -14.21 -46.60 -25.74
CA GLY A 89 -13.15 -46.57 -26.74
C GLY A 89 -13.41 -45.60 -27.89
N GLN A 90 -14.67 -45.37 -28.30
CA GLN A 90 -15.02 -44.33 -29.27
C GLN A 90 -14.83 -42.93 -28.71
N LYS A 91 -15.22 -42.68 -27.45
CA LYS A 91 -15.00 -41.38 -26.77
C LYS A 91 -13.51 -41.09 -26.59
N LEU A 92 -12.70 -42.07 -26.24
CA LEU A 92 -11.24 -41.92 -26.13
C LEU A 92 -10.62 -41.57 -27.50
N ASN A 93 -11.07 -42.20 -28.60
CA ASN A 93 -10.59 -41.83 -29.92
C ASN A 93 -10.99 -40.39 -30.31
N ALA A 94 -12.21 -39.97 -29.99
CA ALA A 94 -12.65 -38.60 -30.20
C ALA A 94 -11.81 -37.57 -29.36
N ALA A 95 -11.54 -37.89 -28.10
CA ALA A 95 -10.68 -37.05 -27.26
C ALA A 95 -9.25 -36.94 -27.79
N VAL A 96 -8.64 -38.03 -28.27
CA VAL A 96 -7.32 -38.00 -28.92
C VAL A 96 -7.36 -37.14 -30.19
N ALA A 97 -8.40 -37.26 -31.00
CA ALA A 97 -8.54 -36.44 -32.21
C ALA A 97 -8.68 -34.95 -31.88
N VAL A 98 -9.48 -34.60 -30.90
CA VAL A 98 -9.65 -33.20 -30.45
C VAL A 98 -8.33 -32.62 -29.93
N LEU A 99 -7.60 -33.36 -29.06
CA LEU A 99 -6.31 -32.90 -28.55
C LEU A 99 -5.25 -32.77 -29.66
N ALA A 100 -5.26 -33.67 -30.63
CA ALA A 100 -4.36 -33.57 -31.77
C ALA A 100 -4.67 -32.33 -32.64
N VAL A 101 -5.95 -32.02 -32.84
CA VAL A 101 -6.38 -30.81 -33.57
C VAL A 101 -5.98 -29.54 -32.79
N LEU A 102 -6.18 -29.53 -31.49
CA LEU A 102 -5.75 -28.40 -30.64
C LEU A 102 -4.23 -28.22 -30.66
N GLY A 103 -3.46 -29.31 -30.61
CA GLY A 103 -2.01 -29.25 -30.73
C GLY A 103 -1.54 -28.71 -32.10
N VAL A 104 -2.17 -29.12 -33.18
CA VAL A 104 -1.89 -28.57 -34.53
C VAL A 104 -2.32 -27.11 -34.63
N ALA A 105 -3.47 -26.74 -34.06
CA ALA A 105 -3.94 -25.35 -34.05
C ALA A 105 -2.99 -24.45 -33.26
N ALA A 106 -2.44 -24.92 -32.13
CA ALA A 106 -1.45 -24.21 -31.36
C ALA A 106 -0.14 -23.98 -32.13
N LEU A 107 0.37 -25.02 -32.79
CA LEU A 107 1.58 -24.94 -33.63
C LEU A 107 1.40 -24.06 -34.89
N VAL A 108 0.20 -24.04 -35.46
CA VAL A 108 -0.13 -23.17 -36.59
C VAL A 108 -0.36 -21.74 -36.12
N GLY A 109 -0.98 -21.56 -34.94
CA GLY A 109 -1.17 -20.25 -34.31
C GLY A 109 0.15 -19.55 -34.02
N GLU A 110 1.15 -20.28 -33.54
CA GLU A 110 2.51 -19.78 -33.30
C GLU A 110 3.19 -19.21 -34.57
N LYS A 111 2.83 -19.78 -35.76
CA LYS A 111 3.38 -19.30 -37.03
C LYS A 111 2.55 -18.23 -37.73
N LEU A 112 1.26 -18.09 -37.38
CA LEU A 112 0.32 -17.17 -38.03
C LEU A 112 -0.01 -15.91 -37.22
N LEU A 113 0.19 -15.94 -35.91
CA LEU A 113 0.14 -14.73 -35.12
C LEU A 113 1.41 -13.94 -35.42
N PRO A 114 1.31 -12.64 -35.78
CA PRO A 114 2.49 -11.82 -35.89
C PRO A 114 3.19 -11.90 -34.52
N GLU A 115 4.51 -12.10 -34.54
CA GLU A 115 5.33 -11.92 -33.38
C GLU A 115 4.90 -10.57 -32.77
N PHE A 116 4.29 -10.60 -31.58
CA PHE A 116 4.31 -9.45 -30.75
C PHE A 116 5.80 -9.23 -30.50
N GLU A 117 6.39 -8.33 -31.25
CA GLU A 117 7.70 -7.79 -30.93
C GLU A 117 7.55 -7.19 -29.52
N LEU A 118 7.83 -8.01 -28.52
CA LEU A 118 8.40 -7.50 -27.29
C LEU A 118 9.56 -6.65 -27.79
N ILE A 119 9.41 -5.34 -27.65
CA ILE A 119 10.38 -4.33 -28.04
C ILE A 119 11.75 -4.86 -27.61
N ARG A 120 12.53 -5.35 -28.58
CA ARG A 120 13.93 -5.70 -28.32
C ARG A 120 14.57 -4.40 -27.86
N PRO A 121 15.27 -4.37 -26.73
CA PRO A 121 15.98 -3.17 -26.35
C PRO A 121 16.95 -2.84 -27.50
N GLU A 122 16.68 -1.78 -28.21
CA GLU A 122 17.69 -1.15 -29.05
C GLU A 122 18.90 -0.88 -28.16
N ALA A 123 20.07 -1.19 -28.66
CA ALA A 123 21.31 -0.91 -27.98
C ALA A 123 21.30 0.56 -27.58
N VAL A 124 21.28 0.82 -26.27
CA VAL A 124 21.36 2.18 -25.72
C VAL A 124 22.67 2.75 -26.24
N GLU A 125 22.60 3.73 -27.15
CA GLU A 125 23.77 4.56 -27.48
C GLU A 125 24.29 5.13 -26.15
N GLU A 126 25.56 4.91 -25.85
CA GLU A 126 26.22 5.44 -24.66
C GLU A 126 26.07 6.97 -24.66
N ILE A 127 25.15 7.50 -23.87
CA ILE A 127 25.09 8.92 -23.58
C ILE A 127 26.25 9.23 -22.62
N PRO A 128 27.28 10.00 -23.05
CA PRO A 128 28.47 10.21 -22.24
C PRO A 128 28.28 11.34 -21.22
N LEU A 129 27.28 11.21 -20.35
CA LEU A 129 27.12 12.06 -19.18
C LEU A 129 27.09 11.14 -17.96
N ARG A 130 28.21 11.01 -17.27
CA ARG A 130 28.20 10.46 -15.91
C ARG A 130 27.46 11.46 -15.03
N PRO A 131 26.27 11.15 -14.51
CA PRO A 131 25.61 12.01 -13.56
C PRO A 131 26.52 12.19 -12.34
N ILE A 132 26.63 13.42 -11.85
CA ILE A 132 27.31 13.68 -10.59
C ILE A 132 26.32 13.29 -9.49
N TYR A 133 26.43 12.07 -8.99
CA TYR A 133 25.65 11.61 -7.83
C TYR A 133 26.50 11.73 -6.57
N ASN A 134 25.85 12.09 -5.49
CA ASN A 134 26.47 12.26 -4.19
C ASN A 134 26.20 11.03 -3.33
N SER A 135 27.24 10.32 -2.91
CA SER A 135 27.17 9.46 -1.73
C SER A 135 27.30 10.33 -0.49
N SER A 136 26.55 10.01 0.57
CA SER A 136 26.66 10.73 1.83
C SER A 136 28.03 10.52 2.49
N GLU A 137 28.62 11.59 3.00
CA GLU A 137 29.81 11.56 3.86
C GLU A 137 29.41 11.59 5.36
N ALA A 138 28.12 11.69 5.67
CA ALA A 138 27.63 11.75 7.04
C ALA A 138 27.91 10.44 7.80
N ALA A 139 28.29 10.58 9.07
CA ALA A 139 28.58 9.42 9.92
C ALA A 139 27.31 8.57 10.12
N GLY A 140 27.47 7.25 10.00
CA GLY A 140 26.37 6.28 10.17
C GLY A 140 25.51 6.03 8.93
N VAL A 141 25.63 6.82 7.88
CA VAL A 141 24.91 6.61 6.62
C VAL A 141 25.62 5.53 5.80
N PRO A 142 24.91 4.48 5.32
CA PRO A 142 25.47 3.50 4.42
C PRO A 142 26.00 4.14 3.13
N LYS A 143 27.24 3.83 2.76
CA LYS A 143 27.94 4.47 1.61
C LYS A 143 27.35 4.07 0.26
N GLU A 144 26.63 3.00 0.18
CA GLU A 144 25.91 2.53 -1.00
C GLU A 144 24.69 3.40 -1.33
N ILE A 145 24.18 4.18 -0.38
CA ILE A 145 23.08 5.11 -0.64
C ILE A 145 23.60 6.31 -1.43
N THR A 146 22.97 6.55 -2.54
CA THR A 146 23.31 7.68 -3.42
C THR A 146 22.10 8.54 -3.70
N SER A 147 22.33 9.77 -4.00
CA SER A 147 21.26 10.71 -4.35
C SER A 147 21.66 11.61 -5.52
N TYR A 148 20.67 11.99 -6.30
CA TYR A 148 20.80 12.81 -7.48
C TYR A 148 19.65 13.80 -7.59
N THR A 149 19.90 15.02 -8.02
CA THR A 149 18.87 16.00 -8.37
C THR A 149 19.02 16.35 -9.83
N MET A 150 18.02 16.02 -10.64
CA MET A 150 17.98 16.27 -12.06
C MET A 150 17.88 17.78 -12.36
N ALA A 151 18.22 18.19 -13.58
CA ALA A 151 18.14 19.58 -14.01
C ALA A 151 16.72 20.16 -13.91
N ASN A 152 15.68 19.33 -14.12
CA ASN A 152 14.29 19.72 -13.95
C ASN A 152 13.82 19.76 -12.48
N GLY A 153 14.69 19.37 -11.54
CA GLY A 153 14.44 19.44 -10.10
C GLY A 153 13.91 18.16 -9.47
N LEU A 154 13.71 17.07 -10.23
CA LEU A 154 13.35 15.77 -9.67
C LEU A 154 14.47 15.26 -8.76
N ARG A 155 14.13 14.94 -7.52
CA ARG A 155 15.04 14.37 -6.53
C ARG A 155 14.94 12.85 -6.57
N ILE A 156 16.09 12.16 -6.66
CA ILE A 156 16.18 10.70 -6.72
C ILE A 156 17.13 10.22 -5.63
N ILE A 157 16.72 9.19 -4.87
CA ILE A 157 17.52 8.53 -3.85
C ILE A 157 17.52 7.04 -4.15
N VAL A 158 18.67 6.39 -4.09
CA VAL A 158 18.82 4.96 -4.40
C VAL A 158 19.54 4.25 -3.26
N TRP A 159 18.93 3.19 -2.73
CA TRP A 159 19.51 2.28 -1.76
C TRP A 159 19.59 0.87 -2.35
N PRO A 160 20.73 0.46 -2.92
CA PRO A 160 20.91 -0.89 -3.44
C PRO A 160 20.77 -1.96 -2.35
N ASP A 161 20.02 -3.02 -2.67
CA ASP A 161 19.87 -4.21 -1.84
C ASP A 161 19.63 -5.40 -2.77
N HIS A 162 20.61 -6.27 -2.89
CA HIS A 162 20.60 -7.37 -3.85
C HIS A 162 20.24 -8.72 -3.23
N ASP A 163 19.72 -8.75 -2.00
CA ASP A 163 19.33 -9.99 -1.33
C ASP A 163 18.16 -10.69 -2.04
N ILE A 164 17.28 -9.90 -2.69
CA ILE A 164 16.18 -10.41 -3.51
C ILE A 164 16.16 -9.67 -4.86
N PRO A 165 15.70 -10.31 -5.96
CA PRO A 165 15.72 -9.70 -7.30
C PRO A 165 14.54 -8.74 -7.56
N ASN A 166 14.05 -8.09 -6.53
CA ASN A 166 12.93 -7.15 -6.59
C ASN A 166 13.40 -5.72 -6.35
N ILE A 167 12.61 -4.79 -6.86
CA ILE A 167 12.79 -3.35 -6.70
C ILE A 167 11.50 -2.79 -6.10
N VAL A 168 11.67 -1.78 -5.27
CA VAL A 168 10.60 -0.91 -4.80
C VAL A 168 10.93 0.50 -5.26
N MET A 169 9.92 1.19 -5.80
CA MET A 169 9.99 2.61 -6.10
C MET A 169 8.88 3.34 -5.36
N TYR A 170 9.21 4.41 -4.66
CA TYR A 170 8.27 5.33 -4.06
C TYR A 170 8.42 6.70 -4.69
N ASN A 171 7.31 7.28 -5.14
CA ASN A 171 7.26 8.65 -5.63
C ASN A 171 6.47 9.52 -4.65
N PHE A 172 7.17 10.37 -3.92
CA PHE A 172 6.60 11.32 -2.96
C PHE A 172 6.28 12.63 -3.67
N VAL A 173 5.02 12.90 -3.90
CA VAL A 173 4.54 14.19 -4.41
C VAL A 173 4.18 15.08 -3.22
N ARG A 174 4.75 16.29 -3.15
CA ARG A 174 4.46 17.25 -2.07
C ARG A 174 3.14 17.96 -2.33
N ALA A 175 2.06 17.19 -2.29
CA ALA A 175 0.68 17.60 -2.46
C ALA A 175 -0.21 16.78 -1.55
N GLY A 176 -1.01 17.43 -0.74
CA GLY A 176 -1.94 16.83 0.20
C GLY A 176 -3.03 17.84 0.57
N SER A 177 -3.95 17.46 1.47
CA SER A 177 -5.09 18.32 1.81
C SER A 177 -4.69 19.70 2.37
N ARG A 178 -3.47 19.87 2.90
CA ARG A 178 -2.95 21.18 3.32
C ARG A 178 -2.76 22.18 2.17
N ASN A 179 -2.71 21.70 0.95
CA ASN A 179 -2.55 22.52 -0.25
C ASN A 179 -3.89 22.98 -0.83
N GLU A 180 -4.98 22.56 -0.22
CA GLU A 180 -6.34 22.79 -0.66
C GLU A 180 -6.98 23.96 0.07
N TYR A 181 -8.12 24.43 -0.45
CA TYR A 181 -8.94 25.49 0.12
C TYR A 181 -10.43 25.19 -0.15
N PRO A 182 -11.38 25.86 0.53
CA PRO A 182 -12.79 25.65 0.28
C PRO A 182 -13.16 25.78 -1.20
N GLY A 183 -13.86 24.80 -1.74
CA GLY A 183 -14.19 24.64 -3.16
C GLY A 183 -13.36 23.58 -3.90
N ILE A 184 -12.16 23.24 -3.39
CA ILE A 184 -11.28 22.23 -4.00
C ILE A 184 -10.79 21.18 -3.00
N THR A 185 -11.43 21.05 -1.83
CA THR A 185 -11.02 20.03 -0.87
C THR A 185 -11.22 18.62 -1.44
N GLY A 186 -10.24 17.73 -1.18
CA GLY A 186 -10.22 16.36 -1.68
C GLY A 186 -9.50 16.18 -3.02
N LEU A 187 -9.00 17.24 -3.67
CA LEU A 187 -8.34 17.11 -4.97
C LEU A 187 -7.04 16.31 -4.89
N SER A 188 -6.28 16.41 -3.79
CA SER A 188 -5.07 15.59 -3.62
C SER A 188 -5.38 14.10 -3.67
N HIS A 189 -6.42 13.69 -2.95
CA HIS A 189 -6.89 12.30 -2.93
C HIS A 189 -7.51 11.90 -4.29
N PHE A 190 -8.26 12.80 -4.92
CA PHE A 190 -8.80 12.55 -6.24
C PHE A 190 -7.69 12.31 -7.29
N PHE A 191 -6.59 13.05 -7.22
CA PHE A 191 -5.44 12.81 -8.10
C PHE A 191 -4.66 11.55 -7.75
N GLU A 192 -4.70 11.08 -6.49
CA GLU A 192 -4.23 9.72 -6.18
C GLU A 192 -4.93 8.69 -7.08
N HIS A 193 -6.26 8.75 -7.21
CA HIS A 193 -7.07 7.89 -8.07
C HIS A 193 -6.81 8.15 -9.55
N MET A 194 -6.83 9.40 -9.98
CA MET A 194 -6.70 9.76 -11.39
C MET A 194 -5.38 9.31 -12.01
N MET A 195 -4.30 9.24 -11.22
CA MET A 195 -2.99 8.79 -11.71
C MET A 195 -2.96 7.33 -12.18
N PHE A 196 -4.00 6.55 -11.90
CA PHE A 196 -4.20 5.18 -12.42
C PHE A 196 -5.21 5.11 -13.57
N ASN A 197 -5.87 6.22 -13.89
CA ASN A 197 -7.03 6.25 -14.79
C ASN A 197 -6.70 6.62 -16.25
N GLY A 198 -5.44 6.52 -16.63
CA GLY A 198 -5.04 6.65 -18.02
C GLY A 198 -4.23 7.91 -18.33
N THR A 199 -3.64 7.89 -19.52
CA THR A 199 -2.82 8.98 -20.06
C THR A 199 -3.19 9.21 -21.51
N SER A 200 -2.57 10.17 -22.17
CA SER A 200 -2.73 10.33 -23.62
C SER A 200 -2.32 9.09 -24.44
N LYS A 201 -1.56 8.15 -23.83
CA LYS A 201 -1.08 6.91 -24.47
C LYS A 201 -1.78 5.65 -23.97
N LEU A 202 -2.22 5.64 -22.71
CA LEU A 202 -2.81 4.50 -22.02
C LEU A 202 -4.27 4.78 -21.69
N LYS A 203 -5.15 3.83 -21.97
CA LYS A 203 -6.57 3.91 -21.56
C LYS A 203 -6.72 3.57 -20.08
N PRO A 204 -7.85 3.95 -19.45
CA PRO A 204 -8.18 3.52 -18.09
C PRO A 204 -8.01 2.00 -17.91
N GLY A 205 -7.34 1.60 -16.81
CA GLY A 205 -7.02 0.21 -16.48
C GLY A 205 -5.86 -0.41 -17.29
N GLU A 206 -5.28 0.30 -18.26
CA GLU A 206 -4.11 -0.20 -18.99
C GLU A 206 -2.83 -0.06 -18.18
N PHE A 207 -2.72 0.96 -17.33
CA PHE A 207 -1.60 1.12 -16.41
C PHE A 207 -1.42 -0.13 -15.54
N ASP A 208 -2.47 -0.54 -14.82
CA ASP A 208 -2.42 -1.72 -13.95
C ASP A 208 -2.16 -3.00 -14.74
N ARG A 209 -2.81 -3.14 -15.90
CA ARG A 209 -2.60 -4.32 -16.76
C ARG A 209 -1.14 -4.46 -17.24
N VAL A 210 -0.48 -3.36 -17.58
CA VAL A 210 0.95 -3.37 -17.99
C VAL A 210 1.84 -3.64 -16.77
N MET A 211 1.54 -3.03 -15.63
CA MET A 211 2.22 -3.24 -14.35
C MET A 211 2.17 -4.73 -13.95
N GLU A 212 0.97 -5.31 -13.91
CA GLU A 212 0.75 -6.72 -13.56
C GLU A 212 1.40 -7.68 -14.56
N ALA A 213 1.29 -7.38 -15.86
CA ALA A 213 1.93 -8.19 -16.90
C ALA A 213 3.47 -8.19 -16.79
N ALA A 214 4.05 -7.12 -16.27
CA ALA A 214 5.47 -7.02 -15.97
C ALA A 214 5.87 -7.69 -14.62
N GLY A 215 4.89 -8.25 -13.90
CA GLY A 215 5.07 -8.88 -12.59
C GLY A 215 5.15 -7.87 -11.44
N GLY A 216 4.71 -6.65 -11.67
CA GLY A 216 4.64 -5.58 -10.68
C GLY A 216 3.29 -5.52 -9.96
N ALA A 217 3.25 -4.74 -8.91
CA ALA A 217 2.07 -4.32 -8.19
C ALA A 217 2.27 -2.88 -7.72
N ASN A 218 1.19 -2.15 -7.57
CA ASN A 218 1.23 -0.77 -7.12
C ASN A 218 0.24 -0.51 -5.98
N ASN A 219 0.42 0.60 -5.32
CA ASN A 219 -0.53 1.22 -4.40
C ASN A 219 -0.24 2.71 -4.30
N ALA A 220 -1.13 3.46 -3.67
CA ALA A 220 -0.89 4.85 -3.31
C ALA A 220 -1.59 5.20 -2.00
N TYR A 221 -1.24 6.33 -1.43
CA TYR A 221 -1.96 6.94 -0.34
C TYR A 221 -1.80 8.46 -0.35
N THR A 222 -2.82 9.15 0.13
CA THR A 222 -2.79 10.60 0.35
C THR A 222 -2.90 10.92 1.84
N SER A 223 -2.10 11.87 2.28
CA SER A 223 -2.13 12.43 3.62
C SER A 223 -2.44 13.93 3.58
N ASN A 224 -2.33 14.60 4.70
CA ASN A 224 -2.43 16.05 4.73
C ASN A 224 -1.33 16.75 3.91
N ASP A 225 -0.14 16.16 3.80
CA ASP A 225 1.05 16.79 3.23
C ASP A 225 1.54 16.19 1.92
N LEU A 226 1.24 14.92 1.68
CA LEU A 226 1.83 14.12 0.61
C LEU A 226 0.79 13.24 -0.07
N THR A 227 0.99 13.03 -1.37
CA THR A 227 0.47 11.88 -2.10
C THR A 227 1.65 11.01 -2.50
N VAL A 228 1.63 9.74 -2.14
CA VAL A 228 2.76 8.81 -2.35
C VAL A 228 2.32 7.63 -3.18
N TYR A 229 2.98 7.41 -4.30
CA TYR A 229 2.79 6.27 -5.19
C TYR A 229 3.87 5.24 -4.92
N GLN A 230 3.51 3.98 -4.90
CA GLN A 230 4.34 2.87 -4.47
C GLN A 230 4.26 1.75 -5.48
N ASP A 231 5.39 1.34 -6.03
CA ASP A 231 5.49 0.25 -6.99
C ASP A 231 6.44 -0.84 -6.47
N TRP A 232 6.04 -2.09 -6.64
CA TRP A 232 6.83 -3.28 -6.34
C TRP A 232 6.95 -4.12 -7.60
N PHE A 233 8.15 -4.42 -8.04
CA PHE A 233 8.34 -5.12 -9.29
C PHE A 233 9.67 -5.90 -9.36
N PRO A 234 9.75 -6.95 -10.19
CA PRO A 234 11.01 -7.63 -10.43
C PRO A 234 11.96 -6.73 -11.23
N ARG A 235 13.27 -6.90 -11.03
CA ARG A 235 14.30 -6.11 -11.72
C ARG A 235 14.11 -6.03 -13.24
N SER A 236 13.62 -7.10 -13.87
CA SER A 236 13.36 -7.15 -15.31
C SER A 236 12.32 -6.13 -15.79
N ALA A 237 11.45 -5.66 -14.90
CA ALA A 237 10.39 -4.69 -15.21
C ALA A 237 10.83 -3.22 -15.06
N LEU A 238 12.03 -2.95 -14.54
CA LEU A 238 12.49 -1.59 -14.18
C LEU A 238 12.23 -0.56 -15.28
N LYS A 239 12.61 -0.88 -16.53
CA LYS A 239 12.42 0.03 -17.67
C LYS A 239 10.95 0.32 -17.93
N THR A 240 10.11 -0.71 -17.94
CA THR A 240 8.67 -0.59 -18.17
C THR A 240 8.01 0.28 -17.10
N ILE A 241 8.38 0.08 -15.83
CA ILE A 241 7.80 0.85 -14.72
C ILE A 241 8.22 2.33 -14.80
N LEU A 242 9.49 2.63 -15.06
CA LEU A 242 9.95 4.01 -15.23
C LEU A 242 9.28 4.71 -16.42
N GLU A 243 8.99 3.99 -17.49
CA GLU A 243 8.25 4.51 -18.64
C GLU A 243 6.79 4.85 -18.26
N LEU A 244 6.11 3.95 -17.52
CA LEU A 244 4.76 4.18 -17.01
C LEU A 244 4.71 5.39 -16.08
N GLU A 245 5.64 5.50 -15.15
CA GLU A 245 5.73 6.57 -14.17
C GLU A 245 5.99 7.95 -14.82
N ALA A 246 6.90 7.99 -15.78
CA ALA A 246 7.16 9.22 -16.53
C ALA A 246 5.96 9.62 -17.40
N ASP A 247 5.27 8.64 -17.97
CA ASP A 247 4.10 8.90 -18.80
C ASP A 247 2.94 9.48 -17.97
N ARG A 248 2.59 8.87 -16.83
CA ARG A 248 1.52 9.42 -15.98
C ARG A 248 1.85 10.79 -15.38
N LEU A 249 3.12 11.06 -15.07
CA LEU A 249 3.55 12.36 -14.55
C LEU A 249 3.47 13.46 -15.62
N GLN A 250 3.67 13.12 -16.89
CA GLN A 250 3.70 14.07 -18.01
C GLN A 250 2.38 14.19 -18.76
N ASN A 251 1.70 13.07 -18.98
CA ASN A 251 0.67 12.91 -19.99
C ASN A 251 -0.67 12.43 -19.41
N LEU A 252 -0.89 12.62 -18.08
CA LEU A 252 -2.16 12.27 -17.45
C LEU A 252 -3.32 12.84 -18.26
N ASP A 253 -4.31 11.99 -18.56
CA ASP A 253 -5.53 12.41 -19.24
C ASP A 253 -6.62 12.74 -18.22
N ILE A 254 -7.07 13.99 -18.22
CA ILE A 254 -8.14 14.47 -17.34
C ILE A 254 -9.44 14.50 -18.18
N ASP A 255 -9.81 13.32 -18.72
CA ASP A 255 -11.02 13.16 -19.52
C ASP A 255 -12.28 13.36 -18.67
N PRO A 256 -13.24 14.21 -19.08
CA PRO A 256 -14.44 14.51 -18.30
C PRO A 256 -15.30 13.29 -17.95
N ASP A 257 -15.39 12.29 -18.82
CA ASP A 257 -16.19 11.08 -18.56
C ASP A 257 -15.51 10.20 -17.51
N VAL A 258 -14.16 10.10 -17.55
CA VAL A 258 -13.37 9.41 -16.55
C VAL A 258 -13.42 10.13 -15.21
N VAL A 259 -13.31 11.45 -15.20
CA VAL A 259 -13.45 12.30 -14.01
C VAL A 259 -14.80 12.07 -13.33
N GLU A 260 -15.91 12.06 -14.08
CA GLU A 260 -17.24 11.85 -13.51
C GLU A 260 -17.39 10.44 -12.93
N SER A 261 -16.86 9.43 -13.61
CA SER A 261 -16.83 8.05 -13.09
C SER A 261 -16.06 7.96 -11.77
N GLU A 262 -14.84 8.53 -11.73
CA GLU A 262 -13.96 8.46 -10.57
C GLU A 262 -14.46 9.30 -9.40
N ARG A 263 -15.13 10.44 -9.67
CA ARG A 263 -15.87 11.22 -8.68
C ARG A 263 -16.88 10.35 -7.93
N GLY A 264 -17.59 9.48 -8.64
CA GLY A 264 -18.54 8.51 -8.05
C GLY A 264 -17.84 7.48 -7.15
N VAL A 265 -16.62 7.05 -7.50
CA VAL A 265 -15.81 6.14 -6.69
C VAL A 265 -15.38 6.82 -5.38
N VAL A 266 -14.77 8.00 -5.46
CA VAL A 266 -14.34 8.78 -4.28
C VAL A 266 -15.53 9.12 -3.38
N TYR A 267 -16.68 9.45 -3.94
CA TYR A 267 -17.89 9.70 -3.15
C TYR A 267 -18.40 8.44 -2.44
N SER A 268 -18.29 7.29 -3.08
CA SER A 268 -18.63 5.99 -2.48
C SER A 268 -17.68 5.62 -1.35
N GLU A 269 -16.40 5.89 -1.51
CA GLU A 269 -15.39 5.72 -0.48
C GLU A 269 -15.63 6.64 0.71
N ARG A 270 -15.95 7.92 0.47
CA ARG A 270 -16.32 8.85 1.52
C ARG A 270 -17.48 8.34 2.35
N ARG A 271 -18.54 7.82 1.68
CA ARG A 271 -19.68 7.21 2.39
C ARG A 271 -19.24 6.07 3.29
N LEU A 272 -18.34 5.22 2.81
CA LEU A 272 -17.86 4.06 3.56
C LEU A 272 -17.00 4.47 4.76
N ARG A 273 -16.06 5.41 4.54
CA ARG A 273 -15.02 5.74 5.52
C ARG A 273 -15.39 6.87 6.48
N VAL A 274 -16.37 7.71 6.11
CA VAL A 274 -16.74 8.90 6.89
C VAL A 274 -18.24 8.92 7.17
N ASP A 275 -19.09 9.00 6.15
CA ASP A 275 -20.51 9.29 6.37
C ASP A 275 -21.25 8.17 7.11
N ASN A 276 -20.88 6.91 6.87
CA ASN A 276 -21.45 5.71 7.51
C ASN A 276 -20.54 5.10 8.58
N ASP A 277 -19.41 5.73 8.88
CA ASP A 277 -18.47 5.29 9.91
C ASP A 277 -18.39 6.32 11.05
N ASN A 278 -18.63 5.86 12.28
CA ASN A 278 -18.67 6.76 13.43
C ASN A 278 -17.26 7.29 13.81
N GLU A 279 -16.22 6.46 13.65
CA GLU A 279 -14.82 6.89 13.88
C GLU A 279 -14.39 7.95 12.87
N GLY A 280 -14.64 7.69 11.57
CA GLY A 280 -14.32 8.62 10.50
C GLY A 280 -15.06 9.94 10.63
N ARG A 281 -16.35 9.89 10.98
CA ARG A 281 -17.15 11.09 11.24
C ARG A 281 -16.62 11.93 12.40
N LEU A 282 -16.31 11.27 13.51
CA LEU A 282 -15.77 11.97 14.67
C LEU A 282 -14.38 12.55 14.38
N TYR A 283 -13.52 11.79 13.69
CA TYR A 283 -12.18 12.25 13.30
C TYR A 283 -12.23 13.49 12.39
N GLU A 284 -13.08 13.48 11.35
CA GLU A 284 -13.27 14.63 10.46
C GLU A 284 -13.71 15.88 11.23
N GLN A 285 -14.71 15.75 12.09
CA GLN A 285 -15.20 16.86 12.89
C GLN A 285 -14.20 17.34 13.95
N MET A 286 -13.38 16.43 14.47
CA MET A 286 -12.30 16.78 15.40
C MET A 286 -11.25 17.65 14.72
N LEU A 287 -10.79 17.31 13.51
CA LEU A 287 -9.85 18.14 12.75
C LEU A 287 -10.41 19.53 12.47
N ALA A 288 -11.68 19.59 11.99
CA ALA A 288 -12.37 20.85 11.72
C ALA A 288 -12.61 21.71 12.96
N THR A 289 -12.61 21.09 14.16
CA THR A 289 -12.73 21.80 15.44
C THR A 289 -11.37 22.20 16.02
N ALA A 290 -10.37 21.32 15.89
CA ALA A 290 -9.04 21.55 16.43
C ALA A 290 -8.29 22.65 15.65
N PHE A 291 -8.46 22.72 14.34
CA PHE A 291 -7.87 23.77 13.51
C PHE A 291 -8.93 24.80 13.10
N VAL A 292 -8.64 26.08 13.29
CA VAL A 292 -9.54 27.18 12.91
C VAL A 292 -9.05 28.01 11.74
N ALA A 293 -7.77 27.90 11.42
CA ALA A 293 -7.12 28.67 10.36
C ALA A 293 -6.28 27.82 9.43
N HIS A 294 -5.52 26.87 9.96
CA HIS A 294 -4.61 26.06 9.16
C HIS A 294 -5.37 25.04 8.30
N PRO A 295 -4.94 24.78 7.05
CA PRO A 295 -5.61 23.82 6.16
C PRO A 295 -5.66 22.37 6.66
N TYR A 296 -4.95 22.00 7.71
CA TYR A 296 -5.12 20.69 8.35
C TYR A 296 -6.53 20.44 8.89
N GLN A 297 -7.39 21.46 8.90
CA GLN A 297 -8.81 21.32 9.17
C GLN A 297 -9.56 20.56 8.06
N PHE A 298 -9.04 20.50 6.84
CA PHE A 298 -9.73 19.89 5.72
C PHE A 298 -9.54 18.37 5.70
N PRO A 299 -10.63 17.59 5.49
CA PRO A 299 -10.51 16.16 5.34
C PRO A 299 -9.75 15.80 4.05
N VAL A 300 -8.87 14.81 4.13
CA VAL A 300 -8.10 14.34 2.96
C VAL A 300 -9.01 13.90 1.82
N ILE A 301 -10.13 13.25 2.15
CA ILE A 301 -11.13 12.80 1.15
C ILE A 301 -11.97 13.94 0.56
N GLY A 302 -11.94 15.13 1.16
CA GLY A 302 -12.70 16.30 0.73
C GLY A 302 -14.13 16.40 1.30
N TRP A 303 -14.68 17.61 1.30
CA TRP A 303 -16.07 17.85 1.66
C TRP A 303 -17.01 17.41 0.52
N PRO A 304 -18.23 16.87 0.79
CA PRO A 304 -19.16 16.42 -0.23
C PRO A 304 -19.47 17.48 -1.29
N SER A 305 -19.73 18.72 -0.86
CA SER A 305 -20.04 19.84 -1.77
C SER A 305 -18.88 20.17 -2.72
N ASP A 306 -17.65 20.01 -2.27
CA ASP A 306 -16.48 20.31 -3.07
C ASP A 306 -16.25 19.17 -4.08
N ILE A 307 -16.38 17.90 -3.63
CA ILE A 307 -16.31 16.72 -4.51
C ILE A 307 -17.31 16.83 -5.66
N GLU A 308 -18.54 17.27 -5.37
CA GLU A 308 -19.58 17.50 -6.39
C GLU A 308 -19.29 18.71 -7.28
N GLY A 309 -18.57 19.70 -6.75
CA GLY A 309 -18.38 21.01 -7.37
C GLY A 309 -17.11 21.18 -8.19
N TRP A 310 -16.13 20.28 -8.15
CA TRP A 310 -14.86 20.44 -8.88
C TRP A 310 -15.09 20.64 -10.37
N THR A 311 -14.49 21.68 -10.91
CA THR A 311 -14.52 21.99 -12.34
C THR A 311 -13.31 21.40 -13.06
N GLN A 312 -13.41 21.29 -14.39
CA GLN A 312 -12.28 20.86 -15.23
C GLN A 312 -11.05 21.78 -15.03
N GLU A 313 -11.28 23.09 -14.88
CA GLU A 313 -10.22 24.08 -14.65
C GLU A 313 -9.51 23.87 -13.31
N ASP A 314 -10.25 23.51 -12.25
CA ASP A 314 -9.66 23.19 -10.94
C ASP A 314 -8.73 21.99 -11.05
N LEU A 315 -9.16 20.91 -11.73
CA LEU A 315 -8.40 19.70 -11.93
C LEU A 315 -7.12 19.96 -12.72
N GLU A 316 -7.21 20.60 -13.88
CA GLU A 316 -6.06 20.91 -14.74
C GLU A 316 -5.07 21.84 -14.02
N SER A 317 -5.56 22.83 -13.31
CA SER A 317 -4.74 23.77 -12.53
C SER A 317 -4.03 23.06 -11.38
N TYR A 318 -4.73 22.16 -10.67
CA TYR A 318 -4.17 21.38 -9.57
C TYR A 318 -3.03 20.46 -10.06
N PHE A 319 -3.30 19.65 -11.10
CA PHE A 319 -2.29 18.77 -11.69
C PHE A 319 -1.06 19.55 -12.13
N LYS A 320 -1.23 20.61 -12.91
CA LYS A 320 -0.15 21.46 -13.38
C LYS A 320 0.68 22.08 -12.25
N THR A 321 0.05 22.40 -11.13
CA THR A 321 0.72 23.07 -10.01
C THR A 321 1.55 22.08 -9.18
N TYR A 322 1.01 20.89 -8.90
CA TYR A 322 1.59 19.99 -7.91
C TYR A 322 2.30 18.78 -8.51
N TYR A 323 1.89 18.29 -9.69
CA TYR A 323 2.47 17.12 -10.34
C TYR A 323 3.58 17.52 -11.31
N ALA A 324 4.68 17.98 -10.74
CA ALA A 324 5.85 18.42 -11.48
C ALA A 324 7.13 17.78 -10.91
N PRO A 325 8.16 17.52 -11.75
CA PRO A 325 9.40 16.87 -11.30
C PRO A 325 10.03 17.55 -10.08
N ASN A 326 10.04 18.88 -10.04
CA ASN A 326 10.62 19.64 -8.92
C ASN A 326 9.76 19.65 -7.63
N ASN A 327 8.60 19.02 -7.65
CA ASN A 327 7.76 18.79 -6.48
C ASN A 327 7.73 17.30 -6.05
N CYS A 328 8.50 16.46 -6.76
CA CYS A 328 8.58 15.02 -6.56
C CYS A 328 9.93 14.60 -5.98
N THR A 329 9.89 13.56 -5.15
CA THR A 329 11.07 12.83 -4.68
C THR A 329 10.85 11.35 -4.95
N MET A 330 11.70 10.73 -5.77
CA MET A 330 11.65 9.31 -6.06
C MET A 330 12.70 8.56 -5.26
N VAL A 331 12.31 7.46 -4.62
CA VAL A 331 13.21 6.61 -3.84
C VAL A 331 13.14 5.20 -4.37
N PHE A 332 14.30 4.63 -4.67
CA PHE A 332 14.47 3.27 -5.15
C PHE A 332 15.22 2.45 -4.11
N ALA A 333 14.71 1.26 -3.80
CA ALA A 333 15.41 0.29 -2.99
C ALA A 333 15.29 -1.12 -3.59
N GLY A 334 16.34 -1.94 -3.43
CA GLY A 334 16.35 -3.32 -3.92
C GLY A 334 17.43 -3.60 -4.95
N ALA A 335 17.17 -4.52 -5.88
CA ALA A 335 18.14 -5.00 -6.86
C ALA A 335 18.42 -3.99 -7.99
N VAL A 336 18.92 -2.81 -7.62
CA VAL A 336 19.21 -1.67 -8.50
C VAL A 336 20.66 -1.24 -8.41
N SER A 337 21.19 -0.63 -9.46
CA SER A 337 22.40 0.17 -9.37
C SER A 337 22.06 1.65 -9.53
N PRO A 338 22.72 2.54 -8.79
CA PRO A 338 22.52 3.99 -8.92
C PRO A 338 22.73 4.48 -10.34
N GLU A 339 23.75 4.00 -11.03
CA GLU A 339 24.08 4.40 -12.40
C GLU A 339 22.95 4.08 -13.37
N GLU A 340 22.37 2.86 -13.25
CA GLU A 340 21.25 2.42 -14.09
C GLU A 340 20.00 3.27 -13.85
N ILE A 341 19.67 3.52 -12.57
CA ILE A 341 18.51 4.35 -12.21
C ILE A 341 18.69 5.77 -12.75
N PHE A 342 19.85 6.38 -12.57
CA PHE A 342 20.09 7.77 -13.02
C PHE A 342 20.08 7.87 -14.54
N LEU A 343 20.63 6.91 -15.28
CA LEU A 343 20.57 6.88 -16.73
C LEU A 343 19.14 6.77 -17.27
N LEU A 344 18.34 5.85 -16.70
CA LEU A 344 16.95 5.68 -17.08
C LEU A 344 16.10 6.88 -16.66
N ALA A 345 16.37 7.48 -15.51
CA ALA A 345 15.70 8.69 -15.09
C ALA A 345 15.99 9.87 -16.05
N GLU A 346 17.24 10.05 -16.48
CA GLU A 346 17.58 11.05 -17.50
C GLU A 346 16.86 10.77 -18.83
N GLN A 347 16.72 9.50 -19.23
CA GLN A 347 16.02 9.14 -20.44
C GLN A 347 14.52 9.47 -20.38
N TYR A 348 13.83 9.13 -19.27
CA TYR A 348 12.38 9.20 -19.19
C TYR A 348 11.86 10.49 -18.56
N PHE A 349 12.54 11.04 -17.53
CA PHE A 349 12.05 12.18 -16.78
C PHE A 349 12.70 13.52 -17.17
N ALA A 350 13.90 13.53 -17.78
CA ALA A 350 14.50 14.79 -18.20
C ALA A 350 13.66 15.58 -19.24
N PRO A 351 12.90 14.94 -20.15
CA PRO A 351 12.00 15.65 -21.04
C PRO A 351 10.85 16.38 -20.34
N ILE A 352 10.48 15.99 -19.12
CA ILE A 352 9.40 16.62 -18.36
C ILE A 352 9.90 17.97 -17.81
N PRO A 353 9.26 19.09 -18.17
CA PRO A 353 9.77 20.39 -17.80
C PRO A 353 9.58 20.69 -16.31
N ARG A 354 10.53 21.40 -15.73
CA ARG A 354 10.38 22.02 -14.42
C ARG A 354 9.23 23.02 -14.45
N GLN A 355 8.40 23.02 -13.41
CA GLN A 355 7.32 23.98 -13.21
C GLN A 355 7.69 25.03 -12.14
N GLN A 356 6.86 26.06 -12.03
CA GLN A 356 6.95 26.98 -10.90
C GLN A 356 6.68 26.21 -9.60
N PRO A 357 7.45 26.46 -8.53
CA PRO A 357 7.16 25.83 -7.25
C PRO A 357 5.72 26.11 -6.81
N PRO A 358 5.03 25.13 -6.20
CA PRO A 358 3.70 25.37 -5.65
C PRO A 358 3.67 26.55 -4.67
N PRO A 359 2.54 27.27 -4.57
CA PRO A 359 2.39 28.35 -3.60
C PRO A 359 2.63 27.83 -2.19
N PRO A 360 3.45 28.51 -1.35
CA PRO A 360 3.64 28.09 0.01
C PRO A 360 2.35 28.28 0.84
N VAL A 361 2.05 27.33 1.71
CA VAL A 361 1.02 27.51 2.74
C VAL A 361 1.55 28.52 3.76
N ARG A 362 0.86 29.64 3.90
CA ARG A 362 1.30 30.77 4.72
C ARG A 362 0.53 30.91 6.03
N THR A 363 -0.65 30.31 6.10
CA THR A 363 -1.50 30.36 7.27
C THR A 363 -0.90 29.51 8.38
N ILE A 364 -0.74 30.10 9.53
CA ILE A 364 -0.28 29.43 10.76
C ILE A 364 -1.48 29.31 11.68
N GLU A 365 -1.67 28.12 12.27
CA GLU A 365 -2.70 27.94 13.28
C GLU A 365 -2.40 28.81 14.50
N PRO A 366 -3.34 29.67 14.94
CA PRO A 366 -3.14 30.46 16.14
C PRO A 366 -3.09 29.57 17.39
N GLU A 367 -2.34 30.01 18.41
CA GLU A 367 -2.29 29.28 19.68
C GLU A 367 -3.71 29.17 20.27
N GLN A 368 -4.08 27.97 20.66
CA GLN A 368 -5.38 27.70 21.26
C GLN A 368 -5.44 28.30 22.66
N ALA A 369 -6.43 29.17 22.91
CA ALA A 369 -6.57 29.91 24.15
C ALA A 369 -7.51 29.26 25.18
N GLY A 370 -8.27 28.23 24.76
CA GLY A 370 -9.22 27.53 25.65
C GLY A 370 -9.60 26.17 25.05
N GLU A 371 -10.20 25.31 25.85
CA GLU A 371 -10.73 24.03 25.41
C GLU A 371 -11.74 24.24 24.26
N ARG A 372 -11.69 23.35 23.27
CA ARG A 372 -12.70 23.20 22.22
C ARG A 372 -13.41 21.87 22.41
N ARG A 373 -14.71 21.81 22.18
CA ARG A 373 -15.51 20.60 22.41
C ARG A 373 -16.58 20.44 21.36
N LEU A 374 -16.75 19.19 20.90
CA LEU A 374 -17.87 18.80 20.05
C LEU A 374 -18.52 17.52 20.56
N VAL A 375 -19.82 17.40 20.30
CA VAL A 375 -20.60 16.20 20.61
C VAL A 375 -21.43 15.83 19.36
N ILE A 376 -21.28 14.60 18.92
CA ILE A 376 -22.08 14.02 17.84
C ILE A 376 -23.07 13.04 18.48
N GLU A 377 -24.35 13.29 18.30
CA GLU A 377 -25.41 12.39 18.72
C GLU A 377 -25.92 11.61 17.49
N THR A 378 -25.67 10.32 17.48
CA THR A 378 -26.05 9.40 16.39
C THR A 378 -26.25 7.98 16.94
N GLU A 379 -26.79 7.10 16.12
CA GLU A 379 -26.84 5.68 16.50
C GLU A 379 -25.42 5.14 16.71
N ALA A 380 -25.12 4.73 17.93
CA ALA A 380 -23.83 4.18 18.31
C ALA A 380 -24.04 3.05 19.32
N GLN A 381 -23.43 1.89 19.03
CA GLN A 381 -23.41 0.77 19.98
C GLN A 381 -22.46 1.02 21.15
N ALA A 382 -21.34 1.68 20.86
CA ALA A 382 -20.30 2.03 21.80
C ALA A 382 -19.99 3.54 21.66
N PRO A 383 -19.97 4.30 22.75
CA PRO A 383 -19.53 5.69 22.71
C PRO A 383 -18.05 5.79 22.36
N LEU A 384 -17.69 6.88 21.67
CA LEU A 384 -16.32 7.25 21.35
C LEU A 384 -15.94 8.51 22.11
N LEU A 385 -14.73 8.54 22.65
CA LEU A 385 -14.13 9.72 23.28
C LEU A 385 -12.77 9.96 22.63
N HIS A 386 -12.61 11.13 22.02
CA HIS A 386 -11.37 11.54 21.38
C HIS A 386 -10.83 12.81 22.05
N LEU A 387 -9.52 12.85 22.25
CA LEU A 387 -8.81 13.99 22.81
C LEU A 387 -7.66 14.37 21.88
N ALA A 388 -7.58 15.63 21.46
CA ALA A 388 -6.51 16.12 20.61
C ALA A 388 -5.81 17.31 21.25
N PHE A 389 -4.50 17.40 21.07
CA PHE A 389 -3.66 18.48 21.56
C PHE A 389 -2.74 18.96 20.43
N HIS A 390 -2.63 20.26 20.21
CA HIS A 390 -1.64 20.80 19.26
C HIS A 390 -0.23 20.46 19.72
N ALA A 391 0.58 19.99 18.74
CA ALA A 391 1.95 19.54 18.94
C ALA A 391 2.89 20.16 17.91
N GLY A 392 4.16 19.73 17.87
CA GLY A 392 5.13 20.20 16.89
C GLY A 392 4.97 19.58 15.51
N ARG A 393 5.78 20.05 14.56
CA ARG A 393 5.90 19.47 13.22
C ARG A 393 6.89 18.28 13.22
N ALA A 394 6.92 17.52 12.12
CA ALA A 394 7.78 16.35 11.97
C ALA A 394 9.27 16.63 12.21
N SER A 395 9.77 17.80 11.79
CA SER A 395 11.18 18.18 11.93
C SER A 395 11.57 18.65 13.35
N ASP A 396 10.61 18.88 14.27
CA ASP A 396 10.90 19.37 15.59
C ASP A 396 11.46 18.24 16.50
N PRO A 397 12.51 18.49 17.29
CA PRO A 397 13.07 17.47 18.19
C PRO A 397 12.06 16.94 19.21
N GLU A 398 11.10 17.78 19.62
CA GLU A 398 10.03 17.42 20.56
C GLU A 398 9.08 16.35 20.02
N THR A 399 8.96 16.23 18.70
CA THR A 399 8.14 15.20 18.02
C THR A 399 8.62 13.80 18.36
N ARG A 400 9.94 13.56 18.35
CA ARG A 400 10.51 12.27 18.78
C ARG A 400 10.30 11.99 20.27
N GLN A 401 10.37 13.02 21.11
CA GLN A 401 10.09 12.91 22.54
C GLN A 401 8.63 12.53 22.76
N MET A 402 7.72 13.16 22.04
CA MET A 402 6.29 12.86 22.09
C MET A 402 6.00 11.43 21.63
N LYS A 403 6.62 10.96 20.53
CA LYS A 403 6.49 9.58 20.06
C LYS A 403 6.85 8.55 21.14
N LEU A 404 7.98 8.74 21.82
CA LEU A 404 8.36 7.90 22.96
C LEU A 404 7.34 7.97 24.10
N LEU A 405 6.80 9.14 24.37
CA LEU A 405 5.79 9.32 25.40
C LEU A 405 4.48 8.61 25.07
N LEU A 406 4.05 8.64 23.81
CA LEU A 406 2.85 7.92 23.34
C LEU A 406 3.00 6.40 23.46
N HIS A 407 4.18 5.85 23.17
CA HIS A 407 4.46 4.42 23.44
C HIS A 407 4.34 4.07 24.94
N ILE A 408 4.69 4.98 25.83
CA ILE A 408 4.50 4.75 27.27
C ILE A 408 3.03 4.83 27.65
N LEU A 409 2.27 5.73 27.05
CA LEU A 409 0.88 6.00 27.40
C LEU A 409 -0.10 4.97 26.84
N THR A 410 0.08 4.53 25.60
CA THR A 410 -0.97 3.76 24.88
C THR A 410 -0.50 2.49 24.18
N ASP A 411 0.82 2.25 24.01
CA ASP A 411 1.28 1.13 23.20
C ASP A 411 1.47 -0.15 24.00
N GLY A 412 0.66 -1.14 23.66
CA GLY A 412 0.60 -2.47 24.28
C GLY A 412 -0.04 -2.48 25.66
N ASN A 413 -0.36 -3.68 26.14
CA ASN A 413 -1.15 -3.92 27.36
C ASN A 413 -0.52 -3.36 28.64
N SER A 414 0.80 -3.16 28.65
CA SER A 414 1.53 -2.61 29.81
C SER A 414 1.71 -1.08 29.76
N SER A 415 1.11 -0.41 28.78
CA SER A 415 1.09 1.04 28.70
C SER A 415 0.18 1.63 29.79
N ARG A 416 0.41 2.89 30.17
CA ARG A 416 -0.26 3.47 31.33
C ARG A 416 -1.78 3.55 31.18
N LEU A 417 -2.24 4.12 30.09
CA LEU A 417 -3.68 4.28 29.84
C LEU A 417 -4.38 2.95 29.58
N HIS A 418 -3.76 2.04 28.81
CA HIS A 418 -4.36 0.73 28.57
C HIS A 418 -4.51 -0.05 29.88
N ARG A 419 -3.45 -0.14 30.69
CA ARG A 419 -3.50 -0.82 31.97
C ARG A 419 -4.56 -0.21 32.89
N LEU A 420 -4.58 1.12 33.00
CA LEU A 420 -5.49 1.83 33.89
C LEU A 420 -6.96 1.65 33.46
N LEU A 421 -7.27 2.00 32.20
CA LEU A 421 -8.65 2.15 31.73
C LEU A 421 -9.27 0.84 31.26
N VAL A 422 -8.46 -0.09 30.69
CA VAL A 422 -8.95 -1.33 30.10
C VAL A 422 -8.79 -2.50 31.06
N GLU A 423 -7.62 -2.64 31.72
CA GLU A 423 -7.34 -3.81 32.54
C GLU A 423 -7.81 -3.63 34.00
N GLU A 424 -7.47 -2.52 34.65
CA GLU A 424 -7.72 -2.28 36.07
C GLU A 424 -9.13 -1.75 36.35
N GLU A 425 -9.52 -0.64 35.72
CA GLU A 425 -10.82 0.02 35.98
C GLU A 425 -11.93 -0.47 35.04
N GLN A 426 -11.61 -1.05 33.89
CA GLN A 426 -12.54 -1.60 32.89
C GLN A 426 -13.60 -0.58 32.41
N ILE A 427 -13.22 0.69 32.32
CA ILE A 427 -14.07 1.81 31.89
C ILE A 427 -13.87 2.17 30.40
N ALA A 428 -12.91 1.55 29.72
CA ALA A 428 -12.74 1.61 28.28
C ALA A 428 -12.57 0.22 27.68
N LEU A 429 -13.03 0.03 26.43
CA LEU A 429 -12.80 -1.19 25.65
C LEU A 429 -11.43 -1.15 24.98
N SER A 430 -11.03 0.03 24.52
CA SER A 430 -9.73 0.26 23.89
C SER A 430 -9.28 1.70 24.11
N VAL A 431 -7.97 1.90 24.06
CA VAL A 431 -7.33 3.22 24.03
C VAL A 431 -6.12 3.15 23.09
N GLY A 432 -5.98 4.16 22.23
CA GLY A 432 -4.84 4.32 21.34
C GLY A 432 -4.47 5.78 21.18
N SER A 433 -3.35 6.03 20.51
CA SER A 433 -2.93 7.38 20.15
C SER A 433 -2.20 7.40 18.83
N ILE A 434 -2.26 8.54 18.15
CA ILE A 434 -1.45 8.85 16.96
C ILE A 434 -0.85 10.24 17.13
N GLN A 435 0.27 10.47 16.47
CA GLN A 435 0.86 11.78 16.29
C GLN A 435 0.80 12.14 14.81
N MET A 436 0.15 13.26 14.50
CA MET A 436 0.15 13.82 13.15
C MET A 436 1.50 14.48 12.92
N GLU A 437 2.37 13.79 12.17
CA GLU A 437 3.67 14.30 11.77
C GLU A 437 3.54 14.94 10.40
N GLY A 438 3.80 16.25 10.28
CA GLY A 438 3.61 17.00 9.05
C GLY A 438 4.64 18.11 8.84
N PHE A 439 4.50 18.85 7.74
CA PHE A 439 5.32 20.04 7.47
C PHE A 439 5.04 21.18 8.47
N ASP A 440 3.82 21.23 8.96
CA ASP A 440 3.37 22.22 9.93
C ASP A 440 3.01 21.54 11.26
N PRO A 441 2.86 22.30 12.35
CA PRO A 441 2.45 21.77 13.65
C PRO A 441 1.13 21.00 13.54
N GLY A 442 1.15 19.73 13.95
CA GLY A 442 0.02 18.82 13.90
C GLY A 442 -0.63 18.61 15.29
N LEU A 443 -1.25 17.46 15.46
CA LEU A 443 -1.92 17.05 16.69
C LEU A 443 -1.30 15.79 17.27
N VAL A 444 -1.31 15.69 18.59
CA VAL A 444 -1.32 14.42 19.32
C VAL A 444 -2.77 14.08 19.59
N TYR A 445 -3.17 12.88 19.25
CA TYR A 445 -4.56 12.47 19.21
C TYR A 445 -4.74 11.15 19.95
N PHE A 446 -5.61 11.13 20.96
CA PHE A 446 -6.03 9.93 21.68
C PHE A 446 -7.45 9.56 21.25
N TYR A 447 -7.68 8.28 21.03
CA TYR A 447 -8.97 7.74 20.69
C TYR A 447 -9.32 6.57 21.61
N LEU A 448 -10.54 6.60 22.14
CA LEU A 448 -11.07 5.62 23.08
C LEU A 448 -12.43 5.11 22.61
N THR A 449 -12.62 3.81 22.67
CA THR A 449 -13.92 3.17 22.53
C THR A 449 -14.40 2.76 23.92
N LEU A 450 -15.60 3.18 24.28
CA LEU A 450 -16.13 2.98 25.63
C LEU A 450 -17.23 1.90 25.65
N PRO A 451 -17.43 1.18 26.76
CA PRO A 451 -18.55 0.27 26.88
C PRO A 451 -19.90 1.01 26.84
N PRO A 452 -20.98 0.35 26.38
CA PRO A 452 -22.30 0.93 26.40
C PRO A 452 -22.70 1.41 27.79
N GLY A 453 -23.17 2.66 27.90
CA GLY A 453 -23.58 3.25 29.17
C GLY A 453 -22.44 3.77 30.06
N ALA A 454 -21.20 3.83 29.53
CA ALA A 454 -20.07 4.42 30.24
C ALA A 454 -20.35 5.88 30.61
N ASP A 455 -19.86 6.30 31.76
CA ASP A 455 -19.77 7.70 32.17
C ASP A 455 -18.58 8.35 31.45
N ILE A 456 -18.86 9.00 30.31
CA ILE A 456 -17.85 9.57 29.43
C ILE A 456 -17.03 10.64 30.16
N ASP A 457 -17.69 11.48 30.97
CA ASP A 457 -17.02 12.55 31.72
C ASP A 457 -16.06 11.98 32.77
N ALA A 458 -16.43 10.87 33.42
CA ALA A 458 -15.54 10.18 34.35
C ALA A 458 -14.34 9.55 33.64
N VAL A 459 -14.51 8.96 32.45
CA VAL A 459 -13.40 8.41 31.65
C VAL A 459 -12.47 9.53 31.19
N GLU A 460 -13.01 10.63 30.67
CA GLU A 460 -12.23 11.80 30.29
C GLU A 460 -11.39 12.32 31.47
N ALA A 461 -12.00 12.50 32.62
CA ALA A 461 -11.29 12.96 33.84
C ALA A 461 -10.14 12.01 34.20
N ARG A 462 -10.31 10.69 34.08
CA ARG A 462 -9.25 9.72 34.36
C ARG A 462 -8.09 9.79 33.36
N VAL A 463 -8.38 9.97 32.05
CA VAL A 463 -7.34 10.20 31.05
C VAL A 463 -6.55 11.46 31.37
N LEU A 464 -7.24 12.57 31.65
CA LEU A 464 -6.60 13.86 31.96
C LEU A 464 -5.79 13.81 33.22
N GLU A 465 -6.23 13.09 34.26
CA GLU A 465 -5.46 12.89 35.50
C GLU A 465 -4.14 12.16 35.21
N GLU A 466 -4.15 11.09 34.36
CA GLU A 466 -2.93 10.38 34.00
C GLU A 466 -1.98 11.25 33.17
N LEU A 467 -2.50 12.01 32.18
CA LEU A 467 -1.70 12.95 31.38
C LEU A 467 -1.08 14.04 32.28
N ALA A 468 -1.85 14.59 33.25
CA ALA A 468 -1.35 15.56 34.21
C ALA A 468 -0.29 14.95 35.13
N ARG A 469 -0.47 13.70 35.56
CA ARG A 469 0.52 12.97 36.36
C ARG A 469 1.86 12.85 35.64
N VAL A 470 1.83 12.48 34.36
CA VAL A 470 3.05 12.41 33.53
C VAL A 470 3.70 13.79 33.38
N ALA A 471 2.92 14.85 33.22
CA ALA A 471 3.44 16.23 33.13
C ALA A 471 4.12 16.70 34.40
N VAL A 472 3.68 16.21 35.58
CA VAL A 472 4.21 16.60 36.88
C VAL A 472 5.30 15.66 37.39
N GLU A 473 5.05 14.36 37.38
CA GLU A 473 5.93 13.33 37.94
C GLU A 473 6.93 12.78 36.91
N GLY A 474 6.58 12.85 35.61
CA GLY A 474 7.36 12.28 34.52
C GLY A 474 7.15 10.77 34.35
N VAL A 475 8.14 10.12 33.75
CA VAL A 475 8.16 8.68 33.49
C VAL A 475 9.30 8.00 34.22
N THR A 476 9.15 6.72 34.52
CA THR A 476 10.21 5.92 35.14
C THR A 476 11.31 5.56 34.15
N ARG A 477 12.48 5.20 34.67
CA ARG A 477 13.59 4.69 33.82
C ARG A 477 13.22 3.42 33.08
N ALA A 478 12.40 2.56 33.67
CA ALA A 478 11.94 1.32 33.05
C ALA A 478 11.01 1.57 31.86
N GLU A 479 10.05 2.49 32.01
CA GLU A 479 9.13 2.89 30.94
C GLU A 479 9.87 3.53 29.76
N LEU A 480 10.79 4.47 30.05
CA LEU A 480 11.61 5.08 29.00
C LEU A 480 12.49 4.04 28.29
N GLY A 481 13.07 3.10 29.04
CA GLY A 481 13.85 2.00 28.46
C GLY A 481 13.00 1.10 27.55
N LYS A 482 11.79 0.75 27.98
CA LYS A 482 10.83 -0.01 27.17
C LYS A 482 10.48 0.74 25.88
N ALA A 483 10.09 2.01 25.96
CA ALA A 483 9.69 2.82 24.81
C ALA A 483 10.84 2.96 23.78
N ARG A 484 12.06 3.21 24.23
CA ARG A 484 13.24 3.23 23.36
C ARG A 484 13.43 1.91 22.63
N ASN A 485 13.34 0.78 23.35
CA ASN A 485 13.50 -0.53 22.75
C ASN A 485 12.44 -0.81 21.69
N ILE A 486 11.19 -0.36 21.90
CA ILE A 486 10.10 -0.49 20.91
C ILE A 486 10.46 0.32 19.67
N VAL A 487 10.72 1.61 19.80
CA VAL A 487 11.04 2.50 18.68
C VAL A 487 12.26 2.02 17.90
N LEU A 488 13.32 1.55 18.59
CA LEU A 488 14.50 1.02 17.91
C LEU A 488 14.24 -0.31 17.23
N ALA A 489 13.43 -1.19 17.83
CA ALA A 489 13.04 -2.45 17.18
C ALA A 489 12.18 -2.21 15.94
N ASP A 490 11.28 -1.23 15.98
CA ASP A 490 10.46 -0.84 14.83
C ASP A 490 11.33 -0.25 13.72
N PHE A 491 12.26 0.65 14.07
CA PHE A 491 13.23 1.19 13.12
C PHE A 491 14.02 0.09 12.39
N TRP A 492 14.61 -0.86 13.13
CA TRP A 492 15.38 -1.94 12.51
C TRP A 492 14.53 -2.90 11.69
N ARG A 493 13.28 -3.16 12.10
CA ARG A 493 12.33 -3.97 11.32
C ARG A 493 11.91 -3.26 10.03
N GLU A 494 11.68 -1.95 10.08
CA GLU A 494 11.32 -1.16 8.92
C GLU A 494 12.44 -1.20 7.87
N ILE A 495 13.66 -0.81 8.23
CA ILE A 495 14.78 -0.78 7.28
C ILE A 495 15.35 -2.16 6.91
N ALA A 496 14.85 -3.24 7.50
CA ALA A 496 15.21 -4.61 7.10
C ALA A 496 14.57 -5.02 5.77
N THR A 497 13.57 -4.29 5.29
CA THR A 497 12.88 -4.59 4.03
C THR A 497 13.16 -3.50 3.00
N ILE A 498 13.17 -3.85 1.71
CA ILE A 498 13.33 -2.86 0.63
C ILE A 498 12.19 -1.82 0.67
N ASN A 499 10.99 -2.25 1.02
CA ASN A 499 9.81 -1.40 1.16
C ASN A 499 10.00 -0.35 2.28
N GLY A 500 10.40 -0.81 3.45
CA GLY A 500 10.67 0.08 4.59
C GLY A 500 11.87 0.99 4.35
N LYS A 501 12.92 0.53 3.64
CA LYS A 501 14.04 1.38 3.19
C LYS A 501 13.55 2.54 2.34
N ALA A 502 12.73 2.27 1.31
CA ALA A 502 12.22 3.31 0.43
C ALA A 502 11.28 4.28 1.16
N SER A 503 10.37 3.76 1.99
CA SER A 503 9.45 4.55 2.81
C SER A 503 10.21 5.46 3.77
N ALA A 504 11.13 4.91 4.57
CA ALA A 504 11.86 5.67 5.58
C ALA A 504 12.74 6.76 4.97
N LEU A 505 13.52 6.43 3.91
CA LEU A 505 14.36 7.44 3.23
C LEU A 505 13.52 8.59 2.68
N GLY A 506 12.39 8.27 2.02
CA GLY A 506 11.53 9.29 1.43
C GLY A 506 10.87 10.18 2.48
N ASN A 507 10.34 9.60 3.54
CA ASN A 507 9.72 10.37 4.64
C ASN A 507 10.76 11.30 5.30
N PHE A 508 11.97 10.81 5.60
CA PHE A 508 13.00 11.65 6.19
C PHE A 508 13.48 12.75 5.23
N GLU A 509 13.71 12.43 3.94
CA GLU A 509 14.05 13.44 2.92
C GLU A 509 12.99 14.54 2.87
N VAL A 510 11.72 14.16 2.79
CA VAL A 510 10.63 15.11 2.56
C VAL A 510 10.33 15.93 3.80
N PHE A 511 10.19 15.31 4.98
CA PHE A 511 9.76 16.00 6.19
C PHE A 511 10.90 16.67 6.96
N THR A 512 12.14 16.17 6.84
CA THR A 512 13.27 16.71 7.59
C THR A 512 14.31 17.42 6.73
N GLY A 513 14.13 17.35 5.41
CA GLY A 513 15.01 17.97 4.42
C GLY A 513 16.24 17.16 4.03
N SER A 514 16.48 16.01 4.69
CA SER A 514 17.53 15.07 4.31
C SER A 514 17.23 13.66 4.78
N TYR A 515 17.37 12.68 3.88
CA TYR A 515 17.29 11.26 4.22
C TYR A 515 18.38 10.82 5.22
N GLU A 516 19.48 11.53 5.32
CA GLU A 516 20.58 11.25 6.24
C GLU A 516 20.13 11.29 7.70
N ASN A 517 19.13 12.12 8.02
CA ASN A 517 18.54 12.22 9.35
C ASN A 517 17.88 10.92 9.85
N LEU A 518 17.56 9.98 8.93
CA LEU A 518 17.11 8.63 9.28
C LEU A 518 18.14 7.90 10.14
N PHE A 519 19.40 8.04 9.80
CA PHE A 519 20.50 7.29 10.42
C PHE A 519 20.94 7.84 11.77
N SER A 520 20.56 9.07 12.11
CA SER A 520 20.74 9.62 13.46
C SER A 520 19.64 9.17 14.45
N LEU A 521 18.53 8.59 13.97
CA LEU A 521 17.39 8.21 14.81
C LEU A 521 17.76 7.34 16.01
N PRO A 522 18.61 6.27 15.89
CA PRO A 522 18.97 5.45 17.04
C PRO A 522 19.71 6.24 18.14
N GLU A 523 20.60 7.15 17.78
CA GLU A 523 21.34 8.01 18.72
C GLU A 523 20.39 9.02 19.36
N ASP A 524 19.55 9.68 18.58
CA ASP A 524 18.59 10.66 19.04
C ASP A 524 17.58 10.05 20.02
N VAL A 525 17.04 8.86 19.72
CA VAL A 525 16.13 8.12 20.62
C VAL A 525 16.83 7.75 21.93
N ASN A 526 18.08 7.32 21.88
CA ASN A 526 18.86 6.99 23.08
C ASN A 526 19.22 8.23 23.93
N ALA A 527 19.35 9.38 23.28
CA ALA A 527 19.68 10.64 23.97
C ALA A 527 18.47 11.26 24.72
N VAL A 528 17.23 10.91 24.37
CA VAL A 528 16.03 11.46 25.05
C VAL A 528 16.02 11.10 26.53
N THR A 529 15.79 12.07 27.39
CA THR A 529 15.75 11.90 28.85
C THR A 529 14.32 11.94 29.42
N ALA A 530 14.10 11.35 30.60
CA ALA A 530 12.81 11.43 31.30
C ALA A 530 12.40 12.89 31.61
N ALA A 531 13.37 13.76 31.83
CA ALA A 531 13.12 15.19 32.05
C ALA A 531 12.56 15.88 30.79
N GLN A 532 13.05 15.51 29.62
CA GLN A 532 12.52 16.01 28.34
C GLN A 532 11.10 15.49 28.08
N LEU A 533 10.81 14.19 28.35
CA LEU A 533 9.45 13.65 28.24
C LEU A 533 8.48 14.38 29.18
N ARG A 534 8.89 14.64 30.40
CA ARG A 534 8.09 15.45 31.34
C ARG A 534 7.83 16.87 30.82
N ALA A 535 8.86 17.51 30.26
CA ALA A 535 8.76 18.87 29.74
C ALA A 535 7.80 18.94 28.52
N VAL A 536 7.90 18.00 27.58
CA VAL A 536 7.00 17.95 26.41
C VAL A 536 5.56 17.62 26.84
N ALA A 537 5.36 16.73 27.82
CA ALA A 537 4.04 16.44 28.37
C ALA A 537 3.41 17.71 28.97
N ALA A 538 4.17 18.44 29.81
CA ALA A 538 3.72 19.68 30.44
C ALA A 538 3.43 20.81 29.42
N LYS A 539 4.15 20.83 28.31
CA LYS A 539 3.94 21.79 27.22
C LYS A 539 2.67 21.47 26.40
N VAL A 540 2.42 20.20 26.10
CA VAL A 540 1.39 19.75 25.16
C VAL A 540 0.06 19.46 25.88
N PHE A 541 0.06 18.71 26.98
CA PHE A 541 -1.16 18.26 27.68
C PHE A 541 -1.70 19.35 28.63
N ARG A 542 -2.02 20.50 28.07
CA ARG A 542 -2.59 21.64 28.84
C ARG A 542 -4.10 21.74 28.51
N PRO A 543 -4.95 22.07 29.47
CA PRO A 543 -6.38 22.22 29.26
C PRO A 543 -6.74 23.21 28.15
N ASN A 544 -6.00 24.32 28.04
CA ASN A 544 -6.24 25.33 27.00
C ASN A 544 -5.70 24.94 25.61
N ASN A 545 -5.01 23.81 25.49
CA ASN A 545 -4.49 23.24 24.23
C ASN A 545 -5.31 22.02 23.75
N MET A 546 -6.43 21.73 24.41
CA MET A 546 -7.19 20.50 24.23
C MET A 546 -8.43 20.72 23.37
N THR A 547 -8.68 19.77 22.47
CA THR A 547 -9.96 19.61 21.78
C THR A 547 -10.54 18.24 22.14
N VAL A 548 -11.80 18.23 22.57
CA VAL A 548 -12.52 17.01 22.98
C VAL A 548 -13.65 16.72 22.00
N GLY A 549 -13.72 15.50 21.53
CA GLY A 549 -14.82 15.00 20.70
C GLY A 549 -15.49 13.80 21.35
N VAL A 550 -16.80 13.84 21.39
CA VAL A 550 -17.64 12.76 21.89
C VAL A 550 -18.62 12.35 20.81
N LEU A 551 -18.72 11.05 20.55
CA LEU A 551 -19.79 10.47 19.75
C LEU A 551 -20.55 9.48 20.63
N ARG A 552 -21.86 9.68 20.73
CA ARG A 552 -22.74 8.85 21.58
C ARG A 552 -24.15 8.72 21.02
N ALA A 553 -24.90 7.76 21.53
CA ALA A 553 -26.32 7.69 21.27
C ALA A 553 -27.06 8.92 21.84
N PRO A 554 -28.14 9.37 21.20
CA PRO A 554 -28.95 10.46 21.72
C PRO A 554 -29.43 10.16 23.15
N VAL A 555 -29.25 11.12 24.05
CA VAL A 555 -29.82 11.02 25.40
C VAL A 555 -31.33 11.14 25.29
N ASP A 556 -32.07 10.09 25.61
CA ASP A 556 -33.54 10.09 25.59
C ASP A 556 -34.05 11.21 26.53
N SER A 557 -34.46 12.35 25.96
CA SER A 557 -34.97 13.51 26.69
C SER A 557 -36.40 13.31 27.18
N ARG A 558 -36.94 12.06 27.12
CA ARG A 558 -38.26 11.77 27.70
C ARG A 558 -38.12 11.73 29.21
N PRO A 559 -38.83 12.62 29.96
CA PRO A 559 -38.87 12.48 31.40
C PRO A 559 -39.45 11.10 31.73
N ALA A 560 -38.76 10.37 32.60
CA ALA A 560 -39.26 9.09 33.10
C ALA A 560 -40.74 9.31 33.51
N ALA A 561 -41.62 8.59 32.85
CA ALA A 561 -43.02 8.62 33.22
C ALA A 561 -43.11 8.17 34.70
N LYS A 562 -43.64 9.10 35.55
CA LYS A 562 -43.84 8.86 36.96
C LYS A 562 -44.93 7.81 37.16
#